data_789dcfddce4680a6041832154abf837b
#
_entry.id   789dcfddce4680a6041832154abf837b
#
_cell.length_a   1.000
_cell.length_b   1.000
_cell.length_c   1.000
_cell.angle_alpha   90.00
_cell.angle_beta   90.00
_cell.angle_gamma   90.00
#
_symmetry.space_group_name_H-M   'P 1'
#
loop_
_entity.id
_entity.type
_entity.pdbx_description
1 polymer ?
#
loop_
_entity_poly.entity_id
_entity_poly.type
_entity_poly.pdbx_seq_one_letter_code
_entity_poly.pdbx_strand_id
1 'polypeptide(L)'
;MTSPTVSPVDPPSYRHVLVPLDGSDLAEAALPVAEALADRFGAELVAVSVAAPTYAEQTREFVADRLDDAWGARLRVVESNDIVAAITGVADELGDTLVCMSSHGRGRVGGAVIGSVAKEVLEATGAPVVMVGHGVLERHGADGYAPLGSGRLVACVDGGEESEQVLPPAAGFATALGLRLSVVTVAEPSPPPVRDDVPWHR
;
A
#
# COMPACT_ATOMS: atom_id res chain seq x y z
N MET A 1 19.57 34.99 -0.04
CA MET A 1 18.66 33.88 -0.38
C MET A 1 18.61 32.98 0.86
N THR A 2 17.60 33.14 1.69
CA THR A 2 17.37 32.30 2.88
C THR A 2 16.72 31.00 2.38
N SER A 3 17.43 29.90 2.52
CA SER A 3 16.84 28.58 2.30
C SER A 3 15.66 28.41 3.27
N PRO A 4 14.49 27.97 2.83
CA PRO A 4 13.40 27.68 3.74
C PRO A 4 13.84 26.57 4.69
N THR A 5 13.78 26.84 6.00
CA THR A 5 13.97 25.82 7.01
C THR A 5 12.72 24.96 7.02
N VAL A 6 12.80 23.79 6.41
CA VAL A 6 11.73 22.80 6.49
C VAL A 6 11.77 22.24 7.92
N SER A 7 10.70 22.43 8.67
CA SER A 7 10.54 21.77 9.96
C SER A 7 10.61 20.26 9.77
N PRO A 8 11.27 19.50 10.65
CA PRO A 8 11.26 18.06 10.57
C PRO A 8 9.81 17.58 10.65
N VAL A 9 9.40 16.78 9.65
CA VAL A 9 8.10 16.10 9.66
C VAL A 9 8.27 14.88 10.55
N ASP A 10 7.47 14.78 11.59
CA ASP A 10 7.46 13.59 12.45
C ASP A 10 7.13 12.36 11.59
N PRO A 11 7.87 11.25 11.74
CA PRO A 11 7.55 10.02 11.04
C PRO A 11 6.16 9.52 11.46
N PRO A 12 5.40 8.94 10.55
CA PRO A 12 4.11 8.35 10.90
C PRO A 12 4.32 7.24 11.94
N SER A 13 3.40 7.15 12.88
CA SER A 13 3.41 6.12 13.92
C SER A 13 2.26 5.16 13.66
N TYR A 14 2.58 3.90 13.41
CA TYR A 14 1.60 2.83 13.28
C TYR A 14 1.83 1.82 14.41
N ARG A 15 0.73 1.36 15.03
CA ARG A 15 0.76 0.29 16.03
C ARG A 15 0.46 -1.06 15.44
N HIS A 16 -0.15 -1.08 14.26
CA HIS A 16 -0.54 -2.31 13.58
C HIS A 16 -0.23 -2.22 12.09
N VAL A 17 0.26 -3.31 11.52
CA VAL A 17 0.29 -3.56 10.08
C VAL A 17 -0.70 -4.66 9.79
N LEU A 18 -1.78 -4.34 9.06
CA LEU A 18 -2.87 -5.26 8.73
C LEU A 18 -2.67 -5.84 7.34
N VAL A 19 -2.67 -7.17 7.22
CA VAL A 19 -2.49 -7.89 5.95
C VAL A 19 -3.73 -8.72 5.65
N PRO A 20 -4.56 -8.33 4.68
CA PRO A 20 -5.64 -9.17 4.20
C PRO A 20 -5.11 -10.37 3.39
N LEU A 21 -5.54 -11.57 3.78
CA LEU A 21 -5.16 -12.83 3.15
C LEU A 21 -6.39 -13.61 2.69
N ASP A 22 -6.36 -14.10 1.46
CA ASP A 22 -7.40 -14.97 0.91
C ASP A 22 -6.89 -16.42 0.72
N GLY A 23 -5.68 -16.71 1.20
CA GLY A 23 -5.01 -18.00 1.06
C GLY A 23 -4.45 -18.25 -0.33
N SER A 24 -4.27 -17.23 -1.15
CA SER A 24 -3.54 -17.32 -2.42
C SER A 24 -2.08 -16.87 -2.25
N ASP A 25 -1.18 -17.47 -3.02
CA ASP A 25 0.23 -17.08 -3.07
C ASP A 25 0.42 -15.59 -3.42
N LEU A 26 -0.54 -15.03 -4.17
CA LEU A 26 -0.52 -13.61 -4.54
C LEU A 26 -0.82 -12.70 -3.33
N ALA A 27 -1.77 -13.08 -2.48
CA ALA A 27 -2.05 -12.33 -1.25
C ALA A 27 -0.87 -12.44 -0.27
N GLU A 28 -0.28 -13.62 -0.15
CA GLU A 28 0.87 -13.89 0.71
C GLU A 28 2.13 -13.12 0.29
N ALA A 29 2.23 -12.71 -0.97
CA ALA A 29 3.30 -11.84 -1.46
C ALA A 29 3.43 -10.51 -0.69
N ALA A 30 2.38 -10.09 -0.01
CA ALA A 30 2.41 -8.90 0.83
C ALA A 30 3.11 -9.13 2.19
N LEU A 31 3.19 -10.37 2.67
CA LEU A 31 3.72 -10.70 4.01
C LEU A 31 5.16 -10.21 4.23
N PRO A 32 6.14 -10.47 3.34
CA PRO A 32 7.51 -9.99 3.55
C PRO A 32 7.61 -8.46 3.64
N VAL A 33 6.77 -7.76 2.89
CA VAL A 33 6.72 -6.29 2.94
C VAL A 33 6.09 -5.82 4.24
N ALA A 34 5.00 -6.46 4.64
CA ALA A 34 4.28 -6.13 5.85
C ALA A 34 5.12 -6.38 7.12
N GLU A 35 5.84 -7.50 7.17
CA GLU A 35 6.79 -7.80 8.24
C GLU A 35 7.88 -6.71 8.34
N ALA A 36 8.52 -6.38 7.22
CA ALA A 36 9.55 -5.34 7.20
C ALA A 36 9.00 -3.97 7.62
N LEU A 37 7.75 -3.67 7.30
CA LEU A 37 7.06 -2.45 7.77
C LEU A 37 6.76 -2.52 9.27
N ALA A 38 6.26 -3.66 9.76
CA ALA A 38 5.97 -3.89 11.16
C ALA A 38 7.23 -3.72 12.01
N ASP A 39 8.33 -4.34 11.62
CA ASP A 39 9.63 -4.19 12.27
C ASP A 39 10.09 -2.74 12.28
N ARG A 40 9.95 -2.04 11.16
CA ARG A 40 10.43 -0.67 11.02
C ARG A 40 9.65 0.33 11.88
N PHE A 41 8.36 0.11 12.05
CA PHE A 41 7.49 0.96 12.88
C PHE A 41 7.37 0.46 14.32
N GLY A 42 7.89 -0.74 14.65
CA GLY A 42 7.66 -1.40 15.94
C GLY A 42 6.18 -1.75 16.14
N ALA A 43 5.51 -2.10 15.06
CA ALA A 43 4.09 -2.39 15.00
C ALA A 43 3.80 -3.90 15.12
N GLU A 44 2.61 -4.25 15.60
CA GLU A 44 2.12 -5.63 15.56
C GLU A 44 1.68 -6.00 14.14
N LEU A 45 2.13 -7.16 13.63
CA LEU A 45 1.67 -7.70 12.37
C LEU A 45 0.37 -8.48 12.58
N VAL A 46 -0.70 -8.09 11.89
CA VAL A 46 -2.02 -8.73 11.99
C VAL A 46 -2.44 -9.22 10.61
N ALA A 47 -2.57 -10.53 10.46
CA ALA A 47 -3.17 -11.14 9.28
C ALA A 47 -4.69 -11.23 9.45
N VAL A 48 -5.46 -10.79 8.46
CA VAL A 48 -6.91 -10.93 8.47
C VAL A 48 -7.38 -11.74 7.28
N SER A 49 -8.21 -12.75 7.54
CA SER A 49 -8.94 -13.50 6.53
C SER A 49 -10.43 -13.38 6.76
N VAL A 50 -11.19 -13.24 5.69
CA VAL A 50 -12.65 -13.08 5.75
C VAL A 50 -13.30 -14.31 5.13
N ALA A 51 -14.20 -14.94 5.86
CA ALA A 51 -14.92 -16.11 5.40
C ALA A 51 -16.41 -16.00 5.71
N ALA A 52 -17.24 -16.58 4.85
CA ALA A 52 -18.64 -16.80 5.20
C ALA A 52 -18.73 -17.68 6.47
N PRO A 53 -19.74 -17.50 7.34
CA PRO A 53 -19.82 -18.20 8.62
C PRO A 53 -19.68 -19.72 8.51
N THR A 54 -20.22 -20.31 7.42
CA THR A 54 -20.16 -21.76 7.17
C THR A 54 -18.74 -22.29 6.95
N TYR A 55 -17.80 -21.42 6.54
CA TYR A 55 -16.43 -21.80 6.18
C TYR A 55 -15.38 -21.22 7.13
N ALA A 56 -15.78 -20.52 8.18
CA ALA A 56 -14.86 -19.78 9.04
C ALA A 56 -13.79 -20.67 9.69
N GLU A 57 -14.18 -21.84 10.23
CA GLU A 57 -13.22 -22.76 10.84
C GLU A 57 -12.27 -23.37 9.82
N GLN A 58 -12.79 -23.83 8.69
CA GLN A 58 -11.98 -24.36 7.59
C GLN A 58 -11.00 -23.32 7.05
N THR A 59 -11.44 -22.06 6.94
CA THR A 59 -10.58 -20.95 6.54
C THR A 59 -9.50 -20.68 7.58
N ARG A 60 -9.83 -20.77 8.88
CA ARG A 60 -8.87 -20.60 9.97
C ARG A 60 -7.75 -21.63 9.89
N GLU A 61 -8.10 -22.92 9.78
CA GLU A 61 -7.13 -23.99 9.64
C GLU A 61 -6.25 -23.78 8.39
N PHE A 62 -6.88 -23.52 7.25
CA PHE A 62 -6.18 -23.35 5.99
C PHE A 62 -5.20 -22.17 5.99
N VAL A 63 -5.60 -21.01 6.55
CA VAL A 63 -4.73 -19.83 6.59
C VAL A 63 -3.67 -19.98 7.69
N ALA A 64 -3.99 -20.61 8.82
CA ALA A 64 -3.03 -20.86 9.87
C ALA A 64 -1.89 -21.79 9.41
N ASP A 65 -2.21 -22.84 8.63
CA ASP A 65 -1.20 -23.74 8.06
C ASP A 65 -0.25 -23.04 7.06
N ARG A 66 -0.70 -21.96 6.45
CA ARG A 66 0.08 -21.15 5.48
C ARG A 66 0.82 -19.98 6.14
N LEU A 67 0.33 -19.52 7.28
CA LEU A 67 1.04 -18.57 8.12
C LEU A 67 2.03 -19.35 8.97
N ASP A 68 3.26 -19.51 8.45
CA ASP A 68 4.34 -20.09 9.21
C ASP A 68 4.58 -19.26 10.49
N ASP A 69 4.93 -19.94 11.59
CA ASP A 69 5.32 -19.30 12.88
C ASP A 69 6.45 -18.26 12.68
N ALA A 70 7.18 -18.36 11.58
CA ALA A 70 8.24 -17.42 11.19
C ALA A 70 7.75 -15.97 11.02
N TRP A 71 6.48 -15.76 10.62
CA TRP A 71 5.96 -14.42 10.39
C TRP A 71 5.58 -13.66 11.67
N GLY A 72 5.41 -14.35 12.80
CA GLY A 72 4.98 -13.75 14.06
C GLY A 72 3.65 -12.98 13.97
N ALA A 73 2.86 -13.25 12.94
CA ALA A 73 1.61 -12.56 12.68
C ALA A 73 0.47 -13.10 13.53
N ARG A 74 -0.33 -12.21 14.11
CA ARG A 74 -1.58 -12.61 14.76
C ARG A 74 -2.68 -12.78 13.71
N LEU A 75 -3.18 -14.03 13.55
CA LEU A 75 -4.28 -14.32 12.64
C LEU A 75 -5.64 -13.93 13.25
N ARG A 76 -6.43 -13.19 12.48
CA ARG A 76 -7.84 -12.92 12.73
C ARG A 76 -8.67 -13.48 11.58
N VAL A 77 -9.64 -14.33 11.87
CA VAL A 77 -10.65 -14.76 10.89
C VAL A 77 -11.96 -14.07 11.24
N VAL A 78 -12.49 -13.32 10.29
CA VAL A 78 -13.73 -12.55 10.42
C VAL A 78 -14.84 -13.24 9.64
N GLU A 79 -15.94 -13.53 10.33
CA GLU A 79 -17.12 -14.11 9.70
C GLU A 79 -17.95 -13.00 9.06
N SER A 80 -17.93 -12.94 7.74
CA SER A 80 -18.68 -11.95 6.96
C SER A 80 -18.89 -12.41 5.52
N ASN A 81 -19.98 -11.93 4.94
CA ASN A 81 -20.21 -12.02 3.49
C ASN A 81 -19.75 -10.75 2.76
N ASP A 82 -19.43 -9.69 3.49
CA ASP A 82 -18.87 -8.44 2.97
C ASP A 82 -17.39 -8.36 3.34
N ILE A 83 -16.53 -8.68 2.37
CA ILE A 83 -15.08 -8.76 2.56
C ILE A 83 -14.50 -7.37 2.84
N VAL A 84 -14.95 -6.36 2.12
CA VAL A 84 -14.41 -5.01 2.22
C VAL A 84 -14.78 -4.39 3.57
N ALA A 85 -16.04 -4.44 3.96
CA ALA A 85 -16.49 -3.94 5.25
C ALA A 85 -15.81 -4.68 6.42
N ALA A 86 -15.53 -5.98 6.29
CA ALA A 86 -14.83 -6.74 7.31
C ALA A 86 -13.35 -6.28 7.45
N ILE A 87 -12.63 -6.09 6.34
CA ILE A 87 -11.24 -5.63 6.36
C ILE A 87 -11.15 -4.22 6.93
N THR A 88 -11.96 -3.29 6.43
CA THR A 88 -11.95 -1.88 6.88
C THR A 88 -12.38 -1.77 8.34
N GLY A 89 -13.38 -2.54 8.76
CA GLY A 89 -13.82 -2.60 10.15
C GLY A 89 -12.73 -3.09 11.11
N VAL A 90 -11.90 -4.07 10.69
CA VAL A 90 -10.75 -4.49 11.49
C VAL A 90 -9.69 -3.38 11.56
N ALA A 91 -9.42 -2.67 10.46
CA ALA A 91 -8.48 -1.56 10.46
C ALA A 91 -8.93 -0.44 11.41
N ASP A 92 -10.20 -0.10 11.40
CA ASP A 92 -10.80 0.93 12.27
C ASP A 92 -10.78 0.50 13.74
N GLU A 93 -11.11 -0.78 14.05
CA GLU A 93 -11.07 -1.33 15.40
C GLU A 93 -9.67 -1.31 16.02
N LEU A 94 -8.66 -1.64 15.21
CA LEU A 94 -7.27 -1.65 15.65
C LEU A 94 -6.73 -0.24 15.89
N GLY A 95 -7.15 0.74 15.09
CA GLY A 95 -6.63 2.11 15.13
C GLY A 95 -5.13 2.18 14.81
N ASP A 96 -4.61 3.34 14.47
CA ASP A 96 -3.19 3.55 14.10
C ASP A 96 -2.64 2.42 13.19
N THR A 97 -3.44 2.07 12.17
CA THR A 97 -3.20 0.91 11.30
C THR A 97 -2.67 1.33 9.94
N LEU A 98 -1.67 0.60 9.45
CA LEU A 98 -1.21 0.61 8.07
C LEU A 98 -1.70 -0.68 7.40
N VAL A 99 -2.53 -0.56 6.37
CA VAL A 99 -2.95 -1.73 5.60
C VAL A 99 -1.88 -2.05 4.56
N CYS A 100 -1.39 -3.29 4.53
CA CYS A 100 -0.44 -3.77 3.53
C CYS A 100 -1.06 -4.92 2.77
N MET A 101 -1.30 -4.78 1.48
CA MET A 101 -1.98 -5.82 0.72
C MET A 101 -1.44 -5.95 -0.70
N SER A 102 -1.58 -7.14 -1.28
CA SER A 102 -1.27 -7.35 -2.68
C SER A 102 -2.27 -6.61 -3.58
N SER A 103 -1.75 -6.05 -4.66
CA SER A 103 -2.59 -5.41 -5.68
C SER A 103 -3.49 -6.40 -6.44
N HIS A 104 -3.24 -7.72 -6.32
CA HIS A 104 -4.01 -8.79 -6.96
C HIS A 104 -4.24 -9.94 -5.97
N GLY A 105 -5.40 -10.59 -6.05
CA GLY A 105 -5.73 -11.81 -5.34
C GLY A 105 -5.92 -12.99 -6.33
N ARG A 106 -6.85 -13.90 -6.04
CA ARG A 106 -7.13 -15.13 -6.81
C ARG A 106 -7.46 -14.90 -8.30
N GLY A 107 -7.89 -13.71 -8.68
CA GLY A 107 -8.23 -13.37 -10.08
C GLY A 107 -7.01 -12.91 -10.86
N ARG A 108 -6.37 -13.78 -11.62
CA ARG A 108 -5.33 -13.41 -12.59
C ARG A 108 -5.96 -12.71 -13.80
N VAL A 109 -5.94 -11.39 -13.82
CA VAL A 109 -6.19 -10.61 -15.03
C VAL A 109 -4.84 -10.07 -15.49
N GLY A 110 -4.36 -10.51 -16.65
CA GLY A 110 -3.12 -10.01 -17.22
C GLY A 110 -3.23 -8.53 -17.53
N GLY A 111 -2.33 -7.72 -16.93
CA GLY A 111 -2.27 -6.28 -17.10
C GLY A 111 -2.15 -5.54 -15.76
N ALA A 112 -1.94 -4.23 -15.82
CA ALA A 112 -1.79 -3.34 -14.67
C ALA A 112 -3.15 -3.01 -14.00
N VAL A 113 -4.00 -4.01 -13.75
CA VAL A 113 -5.32 -3.81 -13.16
C VAL A 113 -5.26 -4.19 -11.69
N ILE A 114 -5.61 -3.27 -10.81
CA ILE A 114 -5.80 -3.52 -9.37
C ILE A 114 -7.00 -4.46 -9.20
N GLY A 115 -6.87 -5.49 -8.34
CA GLY A 115 -7.96 -6.41 -8.00
C GLY A 115 -9.16 -5.68 -7.40
N SER A 116 -10.38 -6.24 -7.57
CA SER A 116 -11.61 -5.58 -7.11
C SER A 116 -11.60 -5.31 -5.60
N VAL A 117 -11.24 -6.30 -4.78
CA VAL A 117 -11.17 -6.14 -3.32
C VAL A 117 -10.13 -5.08 -2.95
N ALA A 118 -8.94 -5.11 -3.57
CA ALA A 118 -7.89 -4.15 -3.28
C ALA A 118 -8.32 -2.70 -3.63
N LYS A 119 -9.01 -2.53 -4.75
CA LYS A 119 -9.56 -1.24 -5.16
C LYS A 119 -10.64 -0.77 -4.17
N GLU A 120 -11.60 -1.62 -3.85
CA GLU A 120 -12.70 -1.27 -2.95
C GLU A 120 -12.21 -0.97 -1.52
N VAL A 121 -11.22 -1.73 -1.01
CA VAL A 121 -10.58 -1.43 0.29
C VAL A 121 -9.89 -0.07 0.24
N LEU A 122 -9.13 0.22 -0.82
CA LEU A 122 -8.46 1.52 -0.99
C LEU A 122 -9.44 2.69 -1.00
N GLU A 123 -10.63 2.52 -1.59
CA GLU A 123 -11.67 3.54 -1.66
C GLU A 123 -12.46 3.69 -0.35
N ALA A 124 -12.59 2.61 0.43
CA ALA A 124 -13.44 2.57 1.61
C ALA A 124 -12.71 2.82 2.94
N THR A 125 -11.39 2.53 3.00
CA THR A 125 -10.64 2.67 4.25
C THR A 125 -10.19 4.10 4.51
N GLY A 126 -10.22 4.52 5.78
CA GLY A 126 -9.55 5.73 6.25
C GLY A 126 -8.06 5.53 6.58
N ALA A 127 -7.60 4.28 6.64
CA ALA A 127 -6.21 3.94 6.93
C ALA A 127 -5.32 4.10 5.68
N PRO A 128 -4.04 4.47 5.84
CA PRO A 128 -3.07 4.40 4.75
C PRO A 128 -2.92 2.99 4.22
N VAL A 129 -2.73 2.86 2.89
CA VAL A 129 -2.62 1.55 2.23
C VAL A 129 -1.30 1.44 1.46
N VAL A 130 -0.55 0.39 1.74
CA VAL A 130 0.60 -0.03 0.94
C VAL A 130 0.16 -1.15 0.00
N MET A 131 0.22 -0.87 -1.29
CA MET A 131 -0.10 -1.84 -2.34
C MET A 131 1.17 -2.53 -2.83
N VAL A 132 1.25 -3.84 -2.64
CA VAL A 132 2.36 -4.66 -3.11
C VAL A 132 2.08 -5.16 -4.51
N GLY A 133 2.83 -4.66 -5.48
CA GLY A 133 2.68 -5.03 -6.88
C GLY A 133 3.28 -6.40 -7.20
N HIS A 134 2.74 -7.07 -8.24
CA HIS A 134 3.16 -8.40 -8.68
C HIS A 134 4.67 -8.51 -9.01
N GLY A 135 5.27 -7.47 -9.53
CA GLY A 135 6.71 -7.45 -9.85
C GLY A 135 7.65 -7.53 -8.62
N VAL A 136 7.14 -7.49 -7.41
CA VAL A 136 7.93 -7.71 -6.19
C VAL A 136 8.32 -9.18 -6.09
N LEU A 137 7.38 -10.11 -6.32
CA LEU A 137 7.63 -11.55 -6.34
C LEU A 137 8.59 -11.97 -7.45
N GLU A 138 8.44 -11.41 -8.65
CA GLU A 138 9.26 -11.76 -9.79
C GLU A 138 10.74 -11.35 -9.62
N ARG A 139 11.00 -10.26 -8.90
CA ARG A 139 12.34 -9.71 -8.73
C ARG A 139 13.11 -10.29 -7.56
N HIS A 140 12.43 -10.75 -6.53
CA HIS A 140 13.09 -11.09 -5.27
C HIS A 140 12.95 -12.56 -4.86
N GLY A 141 12.09 -13.35 -5.52
CA GLY A 141 11.82 -14.73 -5.12
C GLY A 141 11.35 -14.84 -3.66
N ALA A 142 11.17 -16.05 -3.17
CA ALA A 142 10.80 -16.29 -1.78
C ALA A 142 11.93 -15.94 -0.78
N ASP A 143 13.19 -15.86 -1.24
CA ASP A 143 14.38 -15.76 -0.38
C ASP A 143 15.03 -14.36 -0.33
N GLY A 144 14.47 -13.34 -1.02
CA GLY A 144 15.24 -12.13 -1.22
C GLY A 144 14.45 -10.84 -1.31
N TYR A 145 13.66 -10.50 -0.31
CA TYR A 145 13.17 -9.13 -0.20
C TYR A 145 14.34 -8.20 0.18
N ALA A 146 14.68 -7.25 -0.72
CA ALA A 146 15.66 -6.23 -0.38
C ALA A 146 15.10 -5.42 0.80
N PRO A 147 15.86 -5.28 1.90
CA PRO A 147 15.36 -4.60 3.08
C PRO A 147 14.86 -3.21 2.73
N LEU A 148 13.68 -2.86 3.24
CA LEU A 148 13.19 -1.47 3.22
C LEU A 148 14.29 -0.59 3.83
N GLY A 149 14.84 0.33 3.08
CA GLY A 149 15.97 1.16 3.53
C GLY A 149 17.01 1.42 2.44
N SER A 150 16.95 0.71 1.32
CA SER A 150 17.75 1.01 0.14
C SER A 150 16.81 1.34 -1.02
N GLY A 151 16.66 2.60 -1.36
CA GLY A 151 15.83 2.94 -2.50
C GLY A 151 15.32 4.37 -2.48
N ARG A 152 14.24 4.58 -3.20
CA ARG A 152 13.64 5.89 -3.41
C ARG A 152 12.14 5.80 -3.28
N LEU A 153 11.56 6.69 -2.48
CA LEU A 153 10.14 6.97 -2.46
C LEU A 153 9.87 8.07 -3.48
N VAL A 154 8.90 7.87 -4.34
CA VAL A 154 8.49 8.87 -5.34
C VAL A 154 7.12 9.39 -4.97
N ALA A 155 7.02 10.67 -4.67
CA ALA A 155 5.75 11.37 -4.52
C ALA A 155 5.33 11.97 -5.85
N CYS A 156 4.16 11.61 -6.35
CA CYS A 156 3.61 12.15 -7.59
C CYS A 156 2.62 13.26 -7.24
N VAL A 157 2.84 14.45 -7.80
CA VAL A 157 1.98 15.62 -7.62
C VAL A 157 1.67 16.24 -8.98
N ASP A 158 0.50 16.85 -9.12
CA ASP A 158 0.10 17.57 -10.35
C ASP A 158 0.28 19.09 -10.26
N GLY A 159 0.78 19.57 -9.10
CA GLY A 159 0.97 21.01 -8.83
C GLY A 159 -0.27 21.69 -8.22
N GLY A 160 -1.33 20.93 -7.94
CA GLY A 160 -2.49 21.42 -7.20
C GLY A 160 -2.30 21.30 -5.68
N GLU A 161 -2.92 22.20 -4.91
CA GLU A 161 -2.83 22.20 -3.43
C GLU A 161 -3.28 20.87 -2.81
N GLU A 162 -4.25 20.19 -3.44
CA GLU A 162 -4.76 18.91 -2.97
C GLU A 162 -3.71 17.80 -3.12
N SER A 163 -3.04 17.73 -4.26
CA SER A 163 -1.99 16.73 -4.51
C SER A 163 -0.74 16.97 -3.67
N GLU A 164 -0.44 18.22 -3.32
CA GLU A 164 0.70 18.58 -2.48
C GLU A 164 0.54 18.12 -1.03
N GLN A 165 -0.69 17.82 -0.58
CA GLN A 165 -0.94 17.25 0.76
C GLN A 165 -0.27 15.88 0.98
N VAL A 166 0.14 15.20 -0.08
CA VAL A 166 0.90 13.95 0.01
C VAL A 166 2.35 14.17 0.48
N LEU A 167 2.89 15.38 0.35
CA LEU A 167 4.31 15.64 0.58
C LEU A 167 4.73 15.45 2.05
N PRO A 168 4.01 15.99 3.06
CA PRO A 168 4.36 15.75 4.46
C PRO A 168 4.33 14.26 4.83
N PRO A 169 3.27 13.48 4.57
CA PRO A 169 3.27 12.05 4.87
C PRO A 169 4.35 11.29 4.09
N ALA A 170 4.61 11.63 2.81
CA ALA A 170 5.67 11.01 2.03
C ALA A 170 7.07 11.27 2.64
N ALA A 171 7.33 12.49 3.13
CA ALA A 171 8.58 12.83 3.78
C ALA A 171 8.75 12.06 5.11
N GLY A 172 7.69 11.96 5.90
CA GLY A 172 7.68 11.17 7.13
C GLY A 172 7.94 9.69 6.87
N PHE A 173 7.27 9.13 5.86
CA PHE A 173 7.44 7.73 5.46
C PHE A 173 8.86 7.46 4.93
N ALA A 174 9.39 8.34 4.08
CA ALA A 174 10.75 8.24 3.57
C ALA A 174 11.78 8.27 4.72
N THR A 175 11.58 9.16 5.70
CA THR A 175 12.44 9.26 6.89
C THR A 175 12.37 7.97 7.72
N ALA A 176 11.16 7.49 8.02
CA ALA A 176 10.96 6.26 8.78
C ALA A 176 11.62 5.06 8.12
N LEU A 177 11.54 4.93 6.81
CA LEU A 177 12.10 3.81 6.05
C LEU A 177 13.55 3.99 5.61
N GLY A 178 14.17 5.15 5.87
CA GLY A 178 15.54 5.44 5.40
C GLY A 178 15.66 5.58 3.89
N LEU A 179 14.57 6.01 3.21
CA LEU A 179 14.49 6.16 1.76
C LEU A 179 14.81 7.59 1.33
N ARG A 180 15.26 7.75 0.10
CA ARG A 180 15.35 9.08 -0.52
C ARG A 180 14.00 9.47 -1.11
N LEU A 181 13.45 10.61 -0.71
CA LEU A 181 12.26 11.17 -1.32
C LEU A 181 12.59 11.85 -2.66
N SER A 182 11.80 11.59 -3.67
CA SER A 182 11.78 12.32 -4.95
C SER A 182 10.36 12.76 -5.24
N VAL A 183 10.20 14.00 -5.67
CA VAL A 183 8.91 14.54 -6.11
C VAL A 183 8.90 14.58 -7.63
N VAL A 184 7.83 14.08 -8.23
CA VAL A 184 7.61 14.07 -9.68
C VAL A 184 6.32 14.78 -9.99
N THR A 185 6.40 15.76 -10.90
CA THR A 185 5.24 16.46 -11.44
C THR A 185 5.15 16.18 -12.93
N VAL A 186 3.95 15.81 -13.38
CA VAL A 186 3.65 15.70 -14.81
C VAL A 186 2.95 16.99 -15.24
N ALA A 187 3.65 17.79 -16.04
CA ALA A 187 3.06 18.99 -16.63
C ALA A 187 2.49 18.67 -18.01
N GLU A 188 1.25 19.05 -18.26
CA GLU A 188 0.74 19.06 -19.63
C GLU A 188 1.49 20.12 -20.45
N PRO A 189 1.99 19.79 -21.65
CA PRO A 189 2.60 20.79 -22.50
C PRO A 189 1.54 21.86 -22.85
N SER A 190 1.81 23.11 -22.52
CA SER A 190 0.96 24.20 -22.98
C SER A 190 0.89 24.16 -24.50
N PRO A 191 -0.28 24.27 -25.12
CA PRO A 191 -0.39 24.34 -26.56
C PRO A 191 0.49 25.52 -27.03
N PRO A 192 1.20 25.39 -28.16
CA PRO A 192 2.01 26.48 -28.68
C PRO A 192 1.08 27.68 -28.88
N PRO A 193 1.57 28.90 -28.61
CA PRO A 193 0.78 30.09 -28.79
C PRO A 193 0.25 30.11 -30.25
N VAL A 194 -1.06 30.24 -30.37
CA VAL A 194 -1.69 30.42 -31.69
C VAL A 194 -1.07 31.70 -32.28
N ARG A 195 -0.27 31.54 -33.32
CA ARG A 195 0.22 32.68 -34.06
C ARG A 195 -0.92 33.15 -34.95
N ASP A 196 -1.60 34.21 -34.58
CA ASP A 196 -2.66 34.86 -35.32
C ASP A 196 -2.12 35.60 -36.59
N ASP A 197 -0.80 35.54 -36.82
CA ASP A 197 -0.11 36.33 -37.84
C ASP A 197 0.37 35.52 -39.06
N VAL A 198 -0.11 34.32 -39.28
CA VAL A 198 0.14 33.59 -40.53
C VAL A 198 -0.92 33.97 -41.56
N PRO A 199 -0.62 34.90 -42.52
CA PRO A 199 -1.57 35.21 -43.56
C PRO A 199 -1.68 33.99 -44.49
N TRP A 200 -2.86 33.41 -44.60
CA TRP A 200 -3.17 32.40 -45.61
C TRP A 200 -3.19 33.10 -46.99
N HIS A 201 -2.05 33.13 -47.65
CA HIS A 201 -2.02 33.52 -49.03
C HIS A 201 -2.58 32.37 -49.88
N ARG A 202 -3.56 32.73 -50.69
CA ARG A 202 -4.27 31.88 -51.68
C ARG A 202 -3.32 31.38 -52.76
#